data_3dfb1849a503da5c5a98c3da0412836a
#
_entry.id   3dfb1849a503da5c5a98c3da0412836a
#
_cell.length_a   1.000
_cell.length_b   1.000
_cell.length_c   1.000
_cell.angle_alpha   90.00
_cell.angle_beta   90.00
_cell.angle_gamma   90.00
#
_symmetry.space_group_name_H-M   'P 1'
#
loop_
_entity.id
_entity.type
_entity.pdbx_description
1 polymer ?
#
loop_
_entity_poly.entity_id
_entity_poly.type
_entity_poly.pdbx_seq_one_letter_code
_entity_poly.pdbx_strand_id
1 'polypeptide(L)'
;APLCTVEIMALNHDVDYSGQLAQGDVDIVIGNWPQPPAELRMAQLFADDTVCLVSQKHPAVRRGWKAKDWLGAEHIAPMPTHPGAKGVIDEALNALDLRRNIAVRCAHFGLMPQMVASSLLVLTTGRQFCERYAAQLPLAILPPPIALPQMRYYQLWHDRTHHSSAGVWLREAVKNTAMKL
;
A
#
# COMPACT_ATOMS: atom_id res chain seq x y z
N ALA A 1 13.05 -21.50 7.66
CA ALA A 1 13.17 -22.98 7.57
C ALA A 1 14.01 -23.32 6.34
N PRO A 2 15.14 -24.05 6.49
CA PRO A 2 16.04 -24.28 5.35
C PRO A 2 15.47 -25.21 4.25
N LEU A 3 14.29 -25.79 4.48
CA LEU A 3 13.62 -26.70 3.53
C LEU A 3 12.26 -26.15 3.07
N CYS A 4 12.05 -24.83 3.16
CA CYS A 4 10.78 -24.20 2.78
C CYS A 4 11.00 -23.27 1.58
N THR A 5 10.20 -23.43 0.53
CA THR A 5 10.11 -22.47 -0.57
C THR A 5 9.01 -21.46 -0.26
N VAL A 6 9.28 -20.17 -0.47
CA VAL A 6 8.29 -19.10 -0.33
C VAL A 6 8.02 -18.56 -1.72
N GLU A 7 6.75 -18.60 -2.14
CA GLU A 7 6.29 -17.97 -3.37
C GLU A 7 5.58 -16.66 -3.02
N ILE A 8 5.93 -15.58 -3.72
CA ILE A 8 5.34 -14.26 -3.52
C ILE A 8 4.61 -13.86 -4.80
N MET A 9 3.32 -13.66 -4.69
CA MET A 9 2.46 -13.23 -5.78
C MET A 9 1.97 -11.81 -5.56
N ALA A 10 1.82 -11.03 -6.63
CA ALA A 10 1.21 -9.71 -6.55
C ALA A 10 -0.30 -9.83 -6.33
N LEU A 11 -0.82 -9.05 -5.39
CA LEU A 11 -2.26 -8.92 -5.19
C LEU A 11 -2.83 -7.99 -6.27
N ASN A 12 -3.41 -8.59 -7.31
CA ASN A 12 -4.01 -7.89 -8.44
C ASN A 12 -5.54 -7.86 -8.32
N HIS A 13 -6.18 -6.99 -9.11
CA HIS A 13 -7.63 -6.80 -9.12
C HIS A 13 -8.45 -8.02 -9.56
N ASP A 14 -7.83 -8.99 -10.24
CA ASP A 14 -8.47 -10.22 -10.71
C ASP A 14 -8.30 -11.39 -9.73
N VAL A 15 -7.65 -11.17 -8.59
CA VAL A 15 -7.34 -12.23 -7.63
C VAL A 15 -8.44 -12.33 -6.57
N ASP A 16 -9.16 -13.44 -6.58
CA ASP A 16 -10.02 -13.83 -5.45
C ASP A 16 -9.15 -14.41 -4.31
N TYR A 17 -8.50 -13.52 -3.57
CA TYR A 17 -7.64 -13.93 -2.47
C TYR A 17 -8.43 -14.61 -1.33
N SER A 18 -9.71 -14.28 -1.15
CA SER A 18 -10.54 -14.91 -0.12
C SER A 18 -10.79 -16.38 -0.45
N GLY A 19 -11.19 -16.66 -1.70
CA GLY A 19 -11.33 -18.03 -2.20
C GLY A 19 -10.02 -18.80 -2.18
N GLN A 20 -8.92 -18.21 -2.60
CA GLN A 20 -7.60 -18.86 -2.58
C GLN A 20 -7.12 -19.18 -1.16
N LEU A 21 -7.35 -18.30 -0.19
CA LEU A 21 -7.09 -18.58 1.23
C LEU A 21 -7.98 -19.71 1.76
N ALA A 22 -9.26 -19.74 1.37
CA ALA A 22 -10.20 -20.80 1.77
C ALA A 22 -9.82 -22.17 1.17
N GLN A 23 -9.36 -22.20 -0.09
CA GLN A 23 -8.92 -23.41 -0.78
C GLN A 23 -7.52 -23.86 -0.37
N GLY A 24 -6.67 -22.93 0.06
CA GLY A 24 -5.30 -23.14 0.48
C GLY A 24 -4.27 -23.05 -0.63
N ASP A 25 -4.64 -22.40 -1.72
CA ASP A 25 -3.72 -22.04 -2.79
C ASP A 25 -2.79 -20.88 -2.35
N VAL A 26 -3.24 -20.12 -1.36
CA VAL A 26 -2.48 -19.06 -0.68
C VAL A 26 -2.57 -19.27 0.83
N ASP A 27 -1.46 -19.13 1.53
CA ASP A 27 -1.40 -19.28 3.00
C ASP A 27 -1.71 -17.99 3.74
N ILE A 28 -1.19 -16.86 3.26
CA ILE A 28 -1.42 -15.52 3.82
C ILE A 28 -1.49 -14.47 2.71
N VAL A 29 -2.23 -13.40 2.97
CA VAL A 29 -2.26 -12.21 2.13
C VAL A 29 -1.83 -11.02 2.97
N ILE A 30 -0.95 -10.18 2.42
CA ILE A 30 -0.46 -8.96 3.08
C ILE A 30 -0.91 -7.75 2.29
N GLY A 31 -1.49 -6.78 2.96
CA GLY A 31 -1.93 -5.55 2.32
C GLY A 31 -2.45 -4.51 3.31
N ASN A 32 -2.95 -3.43 2.76
CA ASN A 32 -3.69 -2.42 3.50
C ASN A 32 -5.12 -2.32 2.95
N TRP A 33 -6.08 -2.33 3.82
CA TRP A 33 -7.48 -2.18 3.49
C TRP A 33 -8.10 -1.10 4.38
N PRO A 34 -9.02 -0.27 3.84
CA PRO A 34 -9.84 0.63 4.68
C PRO A 34 -10.65 -0.16 5.71
N GLN A 35 -11.20 -1.28 5.26
CA GLN A 35 -11.96 -2.24 6.07
C GLN A 35 -11.54 -3.65 5.65
N PRO A 36 -10.75 -4.37 6.48
CA PRO A 36 -10.39 -5.75 6.21
C PRO A 36 -11.63 -6.66 6.16
N PRO A 37 -11.63 -7.72 5.31
CA PRO A 37 -12.73 -8.69 5.24
C PRO A 37 -13.04 -9.33 6.59
N ALA A 38 -14.32 -9.30 6.99
CA ALA A 38 -14.73 -9.80 8.30
C ALA A 38 -14.70 -11.33 8.42
N GLU A 39 -14.79 -12.04 7.30
CA GLU A 39 -14.76 -13.50 7.21
C GLU A 39 -13.36 -14.11 7.33
N LEU A 40 -12.32 -13.29 7.25
CA LEU A 40 -10.93 -13.74 7.37
C LEU A 40 -10.36 -13.38 8.76
N ARG A 41 -9.45 -14.21 9.21
CA ARG A 41 -8.60 -13.89 10.35
C ARG A 41 -7.58 -12.84 9.94
N MET A 42 -7.30 -11.90 10.84
CA MET A 42 -6.33 -10.84 10.57
C MET A 42 -5.47 -10.51 11.77
N ALA A 43 -4.27 -10.01 11.50
CA ALA A 43 -3.44 -9.33 12.48
C ALA A 43 -2.77 -8.13 11.83
N GLN A 44 -2.73 -7.02 12.56
CA GLN A 44 -1.96 -5.86 12.12
C GLN A 44 -0.47 -6.16 12.23
N LEU A 45 0.27 -5.84 11.18
CA LEU A 45 1.73 -5.97 11.13
C LEU A 45 2.40 -4.69 11.63
N PHE A 46 2.07 -3.56 11.02
CA PHE A 46 2.58 -2.24 11.40
C PHE A 46 1.64 -1.13 10.90
N ALA A 47 1.89 0.08 11.37
CA ALA A 47 1.29 1.29 10.83
C ALA A 47 2.42 2.22 10.37
N ASP A 48 2.19 2.96 9.30
CA ASP A 48 3.16 3.85 8.69
C ASP A 48 2.53 5.21 8.40
N ASP A 49 3.30 6.28 8.51
CA ASP A 49 2.81 7.61 8.22
C ASP A 49 2.56 7.78 6.73
N THR A 50 1.43 8.40 6.38
CA THR A 50 1.13 8.73 5.00
C THR A 50 1.91 9.96 4.56
N VAL A 51 2.66 9.83 3.47
CA VAL A 51 3.45 10.90 2.86
C VAL A 51 3.24 10.96 1.34
N CYS A 52 3.74 12.00 0.72
CA CYS A 52 3.74 12.18 -0.72
C CYS A 52 5.17 12.04 -1.26
N LEU A 53 5.36 11.15 -2.22
CA LEU A 53 6.60 10.99 -2.97
C LEU A 53 6.48 11.73 -4.30
N VAL A 54 7.43 12.59 -4.61
CA VAL A 54 7.49 13.41 -5.81
C VAL A 54 8.91 13.45 -6.38
N SER A 55 9.06 13.78 -7.65
CA SER A 55 10.38 14.08 -8.21
C SER A 55 11.01 15.29 -7.48
N GLN A 56 12.33 15.29 -7.30
CA GLN A 56 13.06 16.47 -6.79
C GLN A 56 12.84 17.73 -7.65
N LYS A 57 12.41 17.56 -8.91
CA LYS A 57 12.05 18.66 -9.84
C LYS A 57 10.63 19.17 -9.66
N HIS A 58 9.81 18.47 -8.86
CA HIS A 58 8.41 18.86 -8.66
C HIS A 58 8.31 20.25 -8.01
N PRO A 59 7.43 21.14 -8.50
CA PRO A 59 7.33 22.51 -8.02
C PRO A 59 7.10 22.61 -6.51
N ALA A 60 6.37 21.67 -5.91
CA ALA A 60 6.09 21.63 -4.47
C ALA A 60 7.34 21.47 -3.59
N VAL A 61 8.44 20.93 -4.13
CA VAL A 61 9.72 20.80 -3.37
C VAL A 61 10.26 22.16 -2.97
N ARG A 62 10.09 23.18 -3.82
CA ARG A 62 10.60 24.53 -3.56
C ARG A 62 9.56 25.46 -2.93
N ARG A 63 8.29 25.33 -3.32
CA ARG A 63 7.22 26.28 -2.94
C ARG A 63 6.29 25.76 -1.86
N GLY A 64 6.41 24.45 -1.50
CA GLY A 64 5.36 23.77 -0.78
C GLY A 64 4.09 23.65 -1.63
N TRP A 65 3.01 23.20 -1.03
CA TRP A 65 1.68 23.14 -1.65
C TRP A 65 0.57 23.30 -0.61
N LYS A 66 -0.58 23.76 -1.10
CA LYS A 66 -1.83 23.79 -0.33
C LYS A 66 -2.72 22.62 -0.78
N ALA A 67 -3.78 22.36 -0.05
CA ALA A 67 -4.74 21.29 -0.37
C ALA A 67 -5.22 21.37 -1.82
N LYS A 68 -5.59 22.57 -2.31
CA LYS A 68 -6.05 22.76 -3.68
C LYS A 68 -5.00 22.38 -4.74
N ASP A 69 -3.73 22.72 -4.49
CA ASP A 69 -2.63 22.42 -5.41
C ASP A 69 -2.39 20.91 -5.48
N TRP A 70 -2.40 20.24 -4.32
CA TRP A 70 -2.22 18.80 -4.21
C TRP A 70 -3.39 18.02 -4.82
N LEU A 71 -4.65 18.42 -4.56
CA LEU A 71 -5.83 17.76 -5.14
C LEU A 71 -5.86 17.90 -6.68
N GLY A 72 -5.40 19.03 -7.21
CA GLY A 72 -5.34 19.30 -8.65
C GLY A 72 -4.10 18.74 -9.34
N ALA A 73 -3.08 18.31 -8.62
CA ALA A 73 -1.90 17.68 -9.19
C ALA A 73 -2.26 16.33 -9.86
N GLU A 74 -1.42 15.88 -10.77
CA GLU A 74 -1.56 14.56 -11.37
C GLU A 74 -1.02 13.48 -10.42
N HIS A 75 -1.90 12.57 -10.00
CA HIS A 75 -1.53 11.48 -9.10
C HIS A 75 -1.34 10.16 -9.83
N ILE A 76 -0.39 9.37 -9.35
CA ILE A 76 -0.30 7.94 -9.64
C ILE A 76 -0.85 7.16 -8.44
N ALA A 77 -1.67 6.16 -8.70
CA ALA A 77 -2.28 5.30 -7.69
C ALA A 77 -2.22 3.83 -8.10
N PRO A 78 -2.25 2.88 -7.15
CA PRO A 78 -2.40 1.47 -7.49
C PRO A 78 -3.74 1.19 -8.19
N MET A 79 -3.77 0.12 -8.96
CA MET A 79 -5.03 -0.43 -9.46
C MET A 79 -5.91 -0.82 -8.26
N PRO A 80 -7.22 -0.56 -8.32
CA PRO A 80 -8.14 -1.05 -7.30
C PRO A 80 -8.19 -2.58 -7.31
N THR A 81 -8.40 -3.20 -6.15
CA THR A 81 -8.48 -4.67 -6.02
C THR A 81 -9.72 -5.29 -6.66
N HIS A 82 -10.75 -4.52 -6.90
CA HIS A 82 -11.96 -4.90 -7.67
C HIS A 82 -12.66 -3.64 -8.20
N PRO A 83 -13.58 -3.76 -9.18
CA PRO A 83 -14.36 -2.63 -9.64
C PRO A 83 -15.08 -1.90 -8.48
N GLY A 84 -14.88 -0.60 -8.39
CA GLY A 84 -15.44 0.23 -7.33
C GLY A 84 -14.67 0.26 -6.01
N ALA A 85 -13.66 -0.59 -5.82
CA ALA A 85 -12.81 -0.53 -4.63
C ALA A 85 -12.07 0.81 -4.57
N LYS A 86 -11.99 1.38 -3.37
CA LYS A 86 -11.18 2.56 -3.08
C LYS A 86 -10.04 2.18 -2.17
N GLY A 87 -8.85 2.69 -2.45
CA GLY A 87 -7.72 2.59 -1.54
C GLY A 87 -7.90 3.53 -0.33
N VAL A 88 -7.10 3.32 0.70
CA VAL A 88 -7.16 4.05 1.98
C VAL A 88 -7.18 5.57 1.78
N ILE A 89 -6.38 6.10 0.84
CA ILE A 89 -6.32 7.54 0.56
C ILE A 89 -7.62 8.04 -0.06
N ASP A 90 -8.12 7.34 -1.07
CA ASP A 90 -9.32 7.77 -1.80
C ASP A 90 -10.59 7.60 -0.95
N GLU A 91 -10.60 6.63 -0.03
CA GLU A 91 -11.66 6.49 0.96
C GLU A 91 -11.65 7.64 1.97
N ALA A 92 -10.47 8.01 2.49
CA ALA A 92 -10.33 9.15 3.40
C ALA A 92 -10.74 10.47 2.74
N LEU A 93 -10.36 10.69 1.47
CA LEU A 93 -10.79 11.86 0.71
C LEU A 93 -12.30 11.88 0.48
N ASN A 94 -12.88 10.73 0.14
CA ASN A 94 -14.31 10.61 -0.09
C ASN A 94 -15.14 10.93 1.18
N ALA A 95 -14.64 10.57 2.36
CA ALA A 95 -15.26 10.91 3.64
C ALA A 95 -15.27 12.44 3.89
N LEU A 96 -14.41 13.20 3.23
CA LEU A 96 -14.33 14.66 3.28
C LEU A 96 -14.99 15.35 2.06
N ASP A 97 -15.67 14.58 1.21
CA ASP A 97 -16.21 15.04 -0.08
C ASP A 97 -15.14 15.65 -1.01
N LEU A 98 -13.92 15.13 -0.91
CA LEU A 98 -12.76 15.54 -1.72
C LEU A 98 -12.39 14.45 -2.72
N ARG A 99 -11.77 14.88 -3.82
CA ARG A 99 -11.23 13.98 -4.86
C ARG A 99 -9.91 14.53 -5.37
N ARG A 100 -8.97 13.64 -5.61
CA ARG A 100 -7.70 13.96 -6.28
C ARG A 100 -7.76 13.54 -7.76
N ASN A 101 -6.97 14.22 -8.59
CA ASN A 101 -6.85 13.90 -10.00
C ASN A 101 -5.90 12.70 -10.23
N ILE A 102 -6.44 11.49 -10.40
CA ILE A 102 -5.63 10.31 -10.69
C ILE A 102 -5.41 10.23 -12.20
N ALA A 103 -4.20 10.59 -12.64
CA ALA A 103 -3.79 10.54 -14.04
C ALA A 103 -3.27 9.15 -14.46
N VAL A 104 -2.69 8.39 -13.53
CA VAL A 104 -2.11 7.07 -13.80
C VAL A 104 -2.56 6.06 -12.76
N ARG A 105 -2.96 4.87 -13.20
CA ARG A 105 -3.13 3.68 -12.36
C ARG A 105 -2.12 2.62 -12.78
N CYS A 106 -1.45 2.00 -11.81
CA CYS A 106 -0.42 1.00 -12.06
C CYS A 106 -0.65 -0.24 -11.21
N ALA A 107 -0.62 -1.42 -11.82
CA ALA A 107 -0.74 -2.69 -11.12
C ALA A 107 0.57 -3.07 -10.38
N HIS A 108 1.72 -2.56 -10.85
CA HIS A 108 3.03 -2.87 -10.29
C HIS A 108 3.50 -1.77 -9.36
N PHE A 109 3.19 -1.91 -8.07
CA PHE A 109 3.49 -0.90 -7.06
C PHE A 109 4.97 -0.50 -7.02
N GLY A 110 5.89 -1.46 -7.18
CA GLY A 110 7.33 -1.23 -7.19
C GLY A 110 7.86 -0.40 -8.37
N LEU A 111 7.08 -0.22 -9.46
CA LEU A 111 7.44 0.62 -10.59
C LEU A 111 7.03 2.09 -10.42
N MET A 112 6.09 2.37 -9.53
CA MET A 112 5.55 3.72 -9.35
C MET A 112 6.63 4.76 -8.98
N PRO A 113 7.60 4.48 -8.09
CA PRO A 113 8.64 5.44 -7.76
C PRO A 113 9.51 5.84 -8.95
N GLN A 114 9.78 4.92 -9.90
CA GLN A 114 10.53 5.22 -11.12
C GLN A 114 9.74 6.13 -12.06
N MET A 115 8.43 5.91 -12.17
CA MET A 115 7.53 6.79 -12.93
C MET A 115 7.46 8.19 -12.30
N VAL A 116 7.39 8.28 -10.98
CA VAL A 116 7.42 9.56 -10.25
C VAL A 116 8.75 10.28 -10.45
N ALA A 117 9.88 9.58 -10.40
CA ALA A 117 11.21 10.18 -10.57
C ALA A 117 11.39 10.86 -11.94
N SER A 118 10.72 10.36 -12.98
CA SER A 118 10.81 10.84 -14.36
C SER A 118 9.64 11.74 -14.79
N SER A 119 8.76 12.13 -13.88
CA SER A 119 7.55 12.92 -14.17
C SER A 119 7.26 13.97 -13.09
N LEU A 120 6.09 14.60 -13.16
CA LEU A 120 5.54 15.44 -12.09
C LEU A 120 4.38 14.76 -11.35
N LEU A 121 4.27 13.45 -11.47
CA LEU A 121 3.26 12.65 -10.75
C LEU A 121 3.51 12.68 -9.25
N VAL A 122 2.43 12.61 -8.49
CA VAL A 122 2.44 12.51 -7.03
C VAL A 122 2.01 11.10 -6.62
N LEU A 123 2.85 10.38 -5.89
CA LEU A 123 2.47 9.13 -5.23
C LEU A 123 2.25 9.40 -3.75
N THR A 124 1.06 9.09 -3.24
CA THR A 124 0.74 9.19 -1.81
C THR A 124 0.67 7.80 -1.22
N THR A 125 1.58 7.48 -0.29
CA THR A 125 1.69 6.15 0.33
C THR A 125 2.48 6.21 1.64
N GLY A 126 2.84 5.05 2.22
CA GLY A 126 3.60 4.95 3.46
C GLY A 126 5.03 5.50 3.34
N ARG A 127 5.49 6.10 4.44
CA ARG A 127 6.81 6.75 4.57
C ARG A 127 7.96 5.78 4.32
N GLN A 128 7.94 4.60 4.96
CA GLN A 128 9.03 3.62 4.86
C GLN A 128 9.30 3.20 3.41
N PHE A 129 8.22 2.96 2.65
CA PHE A 129 8.32 2.70 1.22
C PHE A 129 8.96 3.88 0.48
N CYS A 130 8.53 5.10 0.76
CA CYS A 130 9.06 6.30 0.13
C CYS A 130 10.54 6.53 0.45
N GLU A 131 10.96 6.36 1.69
CA GLU A 131 12.34 6.53 2.14
C GLU A 131 13.30 5.56 1.43
N ARG A 132 12.87 4.29 1.29
CA ARG A 132 13.66 3.28 0.58
C ARG A 132 13.96 3.69 -0.87
N TYR A 133 12.98 4.26 -1.58
CA TYR A 133 13.19 4.68 -2.97
C TYR A 133 13.84 6.06 -3.09
N ALA A 134 13.58 6.97 -2.17
CA ALA A 134 14.24 8.27 -2.16
C ALA A 134 15.76 8.17 -1.88
N ALA A 135 16.20 7.10 -1.23
CA ALA A 135 17.62 6.80 -1.06
C ALA A 135 18.33 6.38 -2.38
N GLN A 136 17.58 6.01 -3.42
CA GLN A 136 18.12 5.43 -4.67
C GLN A 136 17.76 6.25 -5.92
N LEU A 137 16.73 7.05 -5.87
CA LEU A 137 16.18 7.81 -6.99
C LEU A 137 16.11 9.30 -6.66
N PRO A 138 16.08 10.20 -7.65
CA PRO A 138 15.97 11.64 -7.44
C PRO A 138 14.54 12.05 -7.02
N LEU A 139 14.14 11.60 -5.85
CA LEU A 139 12.83 11.78 -5.26
C LEU A 139 12.91 12.64 -3.99
N ALA A 140 11.82 13.31 -3.67
CA ALA A 140 11.62 14.04 -2.42
C ALA A 140 10.34 13.56 -1.74
N ILE A 141 10.37 13.54 -0.41
CA ILE A 141 9.22 13.19 0.43
C ILE A 141 8.67 14.48 1.02
N LEU A 142 7.38 14.71 0.79
CA LEU A 142 6.66 15.87 1.31
C LEU A 142 5.49 15.43 2.19
N PRO A 143 5.12 16.22 3.21
CA PRO A 143 3.90 15.96 3.94
C PRO A 143 2.68 16.20 3.05
N PRO A 144 1.60 15.42 3.18
CA PRO A 144 0.33 15.75 2.57
C PRO A 144 -0.20 17.05 3.17
N PRO A 145 -0.81 17.96 2.36
CA PRO A 145 -1.29 19.25 2.86
C PRO A 145 -2.66 19.17 3.56
N ILE A 146 -3.17 17.97 3.71
CA ILE A 146 -4.41 17.63 4.43
C ILE A 146 -4.14 16.45 5.36
N ALA A 147 -4.90 16.33 6.42
CA ALA A 147 -4.80 15.18 7.32
C ALA A 147 -5.26 13.91 6.60
N LEU A 148 -4.37 12.93 6.50
CA LEU A 148 -4.64 11.60 5.96
C LEU A 148 -4.40 10.56 7.05
N PRO A 149 -5.13 9.42 7.02
CA PRO A 149 -4.91 8.34 7.97
C PRO A 149 -3.54 7.70 7.77
N GLN A 150 -3.02 7.07 8.81
CA GLN A 150 -1.87 6.19 8.68
C GLN A 150 -2.22 4.99 7.79
N MET A 151 -1.22 4.53 7.06
CA MET A 151 -1.29 3.27 6.31
C MET A 151 -1.12 2.10 7.29
N ARG A 152 -2.18 1.36 7.53
CA ARG A 152 -2.14 0.17 8.38
C ARG A 152 -2.03 -1.06 7.50
N TYR A 153 -1.02 -1.86 7.74
CA TYR A 153 -0.76 -3.10 7.01
C TYR A 153 -1.15 -4.28 7.87
N TYR A 154 -1.82 -5.24 7.24
CA TYR A 154 -2.34 -6.44 7.88
C TYR A 154 -1.84 -7.67 7.16
N GLN A 155 -1.76 -8.78 7.88
CA GLN A 155 -1.77 -10.12 7.30
C GLN A 155 -3.15 -10.74 7.50
N LEU A 156 -3.68 -11.36 6.45
CA LEU A 156 -4.95 -12.09 6.46
C LEU A 156 -4.68 -13.56 6.21
N TRP A 157 -5.48 -14.41 6.82
CA TRP A 157 -5.47 -15.86 6.60
C TRP A 157 -6.84 -16.46 6.84
N HIS A 158 -7.09 -17.67 6.33
CA HIS A 158 -8.35 -18.38 6.55
C HIS A 158 -8.31 -19.17 7.87
N ASP A 159 -9.44 -19.38 8.49
CA ASP A 159 -9.58 -20.10 9.77
C ASP A 159 -9.01 -21.52 9.71
N ARG A 160 -9.10 -22.20 8.55
CA ARG A 160 -8.54 -23.54 8.32
C ARG A 160 -7.06 -23.67 8.67
N THR A 161 -6.27 -22.60 8.49
CA THR A 161 -4.82 -22.60 8.78
C THR A 161 -4.47 -21.97 10.13
N HIS A 162 -5.51 -21.55 10.89
CA HIS A 162 -5.29 -20.79 12.13
C HIS A 162 -4.43 -21.55 13.14
N HIS A 163 -4.70 -22.83 13.32
CA HIS A 163 -4.00 -23.71 14.27
C HIS A 163 -2.93 -24.60 13.61
N SER A 164 -2.73 -24.51 12.31
CA SER A 164 -1.68 -25.24 11.60
C SER A 164 -0.29 -24.76 12.06
N SER A 165 0.60 -25.66 12.41
CA SER A 165 1.95 -25.32 12.85
C SER A 165 2.75 -24.55 11.80
N ALA A 166 2.61 -24.92 10.52
CA ALA A 166 3.23 -24.22 9.40
C ALA A 166 2.64 -22.81 9.23
N GLY A 167 1.31 -22.67 9.30
CA GLY A 167 0.64 -21.37 9.22
C GLY A 167 1.00 -20.44 10.38
N VAL A 168 1.06 -20.96 11.61
CA VAL A 168 1.50 -20.19 12.78
C VAL A 168 2.95 -19.72 12.60
N TRP A 169 3.85 -20.63 12.22
CA TRP A 169 5.25 -20.29 11.97
C TRP A 169 5.40 -19.18 10.90
N LEU A 170 4.68 -19.31 9.77
CA LEU A 170 4.76 -18.35 8.69
C LEU A 170 4.29 -16.96 9.14
N ARG A 171 3.14 -16.88 9.84
CA ARG A 171 2.60 -15.62 10.35
C ARG A 171 3.54 -14.95 11.35
N GLU A 172 4.15 -15.71 12.25
CA GLU A 172 5.13 -15.18 13.21
C GLU A 172 6.41 -14.73 12.50
N ALA A 173 6.89 -15.45 11.49
CA ALA A 173 8.05 -15.04 10.69
C ALA A 173 7.80 -13.71 9.97
N VAL A 174 6.62 -13.54 9.37
CA VAL A 174 6.21 -12.28 8.72
C VAL A 174 6.11 -11.14 9.74
N LYS A 175 5.43 -11.37 10.87
CA LYS A 175 5.27 -10.38 11.94
C LYS A 175 6.63 -9.92 12.50
N ASN A 176 7.52 -10.88 12.81
CA ASN A 176 8.85 -10.56 13.33
C ASN A 176 9.72 -9.80 12.32
N THR A 177 9.50 -10.01 11.02
CA THR A 177 10.19 -9.26 9.98
C THR A 177 9.61 -7.84 9.87
N ALA A 178 8.29 -7.71 9.92
CA ALA A 178 7.60 -6.42 9.85
C ALA A 178 7.93 -5.49 11.05
N MET A 179 8.20 -6.06 12.24
CA MET A 179 8.59 -5.27 13.42
C MET A 179 10.01 -4.70 13.35
N LYS A 180 10.81 -5.07 12.35
CA LYS A 180 12.18 -4.57 12.13
C LYS A 180 12.24 -3.43 11.10
N LEU A 181 11.09 -3.11 10.52
CA LEU A 181 10.93 -2.00 9.58
C LEU A 181 10.75 -0.68 10.32
#